data_1e694d089af6c69598ffd1d27c7e584e
#
_entry.id   1e694d089af6c69598ffd1d27c7e584e
#
_cell.length_a   1.000
_cell.length_b   1.000
_cell.length_c   1.000
_cell.angle_alpha   90.00
_cell.angle_beta   90.00
_cell.angle_gamma   90.00
#
_symmetry.space_group_name_H-M   'P 1'
#
loop_
_entity.id
_entity.type
_entity.pdbx_description
1 polymer ?
#
loop_
_entity_poly.entity_id
_entity_poly.type
_entity_poly.pdbx_seq_one_letter_code
_entity_poly.pdbx_strand_id
1 'polypeptide(L)'
;IGQNSHGDIFKISVDASGTVTLTQYQQIDHLPESLDATNNNFHIDLANGLVSLSATATVTDGDNDQATSTVSTDLGGNIGFDDDIPSLTVGTVNDGAITLVTQDAQTIGANSDTASASFAAAFLAAVTPSYGADGAGSTVISNYTLNVTNSASGLTSQGEAITLNKVGNDIIGQNSHGDIFKISVDASGTVTLTQYQQIDHLPESLNT
;
A
#
# COMPACT_ATOMS: atom_id res chain seq x y z
N ILE A 1 31.60 -18.97 1.35
CA ILE A 1 31.09 -17.63 1.68
C ILE A 1 30.77 -16.93 0.38
N GLY A 2 29.54 -16.43 0.25
CA GLY A 2 29.14 -15.47 -0.79
C GLY A 2 29.43 -14.06 -0.28
N GLN A 3 30.13 -13.25 -1.08
CA GLN A 3 30.54 -11.91 -0.68
C GLN A 3 30.55 -10.95 -1.88
N ASN A 4 30.44 -9.67 -1.57
CA ASN A 4 30.62 -8.58 -2.53
C ASN A 4 31.54 -7.51 -1.94
N SER A 5 31.58 -6.30 -2.53
CA SER A 5 32.40 -5.18 -2.05
C SER A 5 31.99 -4.65 -0.66
N HIS A 6 30.82 -5.03 -0.14
CA HIS A 6 30.30 -4.61 1.17
C HIS A 6 30.54 -5.68 2.26
N GLY A 7 31.15 -6.82 1.91
CA GLY A 7 31.50 -7.89 2.86
C GLY A 7 30.78 -9.20 2.60
N ASP A 8 30.67 -10.00 3.66
CA ASP A 8 30.04 -11.32 3.61
C ASP A 8 28.51 -11.16 3.52
N ILE A 9 27.90 -11.75 2.51
CA ILE A 9 26.45 -11.75 2.29
C ILE A 9 25.82 -12.99 2.90
N PHE A 10 26.40 -14.17 2.61
CA PHE A 10 25.96 -15.44 3.19
C PHE A 10 27.11 -16.43 3.36
N LYS A 11 26.88 -17.45 4.18
CA LYS A 11 27.79 -18.56 4.41
C LYS A 11 27.03 -19.88 4.29
N ILE A 12 27.62 -20.80 3.55
CA ILE A 12 27.22 -22.22 3.56
C ILE A 12 28.30 -22.98 4.31
N SER A 13 27.93 -23.82 5.26
CA SER A 13 28.82 -24.71 6.03
C SER A 13 28.23 -26.10 6.14
N VAL A 14 29.10 -27.10 6.29
CA VAL A 14 28.70 -28.47 6.53
C VAL A 14 29.42 -28.99 7.78
N ASP A 15 28.73 -29.72 8.63
CA ASP A 15 29.30 -30.37 9.79
C ASP A 15 29.71 -31.82 9.51
N ALA A 16 30.31 -32.49 10.50
CA ALA A 16 30.78 -33.87 10.35
C ALA A 16 29.64 -34.89 10.18
N SER A 17 28.42 -34.53 10.47
CA SER A 17 27.23 -35.37 10.26
C SER A 17 26.62 -35.22 8.86
N GLY A 18 27.12 -34.29 8.06
CA GLY A 18 26.58 -33.95 6.73
C GLY A 18 25.46 -32.91 6.75
N THR A 19 25.20 -32.28 7.92
CA THR A 19 24.21 -31.20 8.00
C THR A 19 24.75 -29.95 7.34
N VAL A 20 24.06 -29.46 6.32
CA VAL A 20 24.36 -28.19 5.64
C VAL A 20 23.58 -27.07 6.29
N THR A 21 24.28 -25.99 6.62
CA THR A 21 23.71 -24.79 7.24
C THR A 21 23.96 -23.58 6.34
N LEU A 22 22.89 -22.88 5.97
CA LEU A 22 22.94 -21.56 5.33
C LEU A 22 22.77 -20.49 6.41
N THR A 23 23.65 -19.51 6.40
CA THR A 23 23.56 -18.29 7.25
C THR A 23 23.61 -17.08 6.34
N GLN A 24 22.56 -16.28 6.35
CA GLN A 24 22.49 -15.01 5.62
C GLN A 24 22.88 -13.87 6.58
N TYR A 25 23.72 -12.95 6.13
CA TYR A 25 24.22 -11.79 6.89
C TYR A 25 23.72 -10.47 6.38
N GLN A 26 23.42 -10.39 5.07
CA GLN A 26 22.94 -9.19 4.40
C GLN A 26 21.84 -9.56 3.42
N GLN A 27 21.09 -8.57 2.99
CA GLN A 27 20.06 -8.70 1.97
C GLN A 27 20.64 -9.19 0.64
N ILE A 28 19.80 -9.90 -0.10
CA ILE A 28 20.09 -10.31 -1.48
C ILE A 28 19.07 -9.60 -2.35
N ASP A 29 19.58 -8.91 -3.39
CA ASP A 29 18.72 -8.15 -4.29
C ASP A 29 17.83 -9.10 -5.10
N HIS A 30 16.53 -8.87 -5.02
CA HIS A 30 15.53 -9.49 -5.85
C HIS A 30 15.10 -8.54 -6.97
N LEU A 31 14.57 -9.06 -8.07
CA LEU A 31 14.05 -8.20 -9.13
C LEU A 31 12.81 -7.44 -8.63
N PRO A 32 12.64 -6.14 -8.98
CA PRO A 32 11.41 -5.43 -8.68
C PRO A 32 10.20 -6.13 -9.31
N GLU A 33 9.05 -6.16 -8.64
CA GLU A 33 7.80 -6.74 -9.16
C GLU A 33 7.43 -6.25 -10.57
N SER A 34 7.79 -5.01 -10.91
CA SER A 34 7.56 -4.45 -12.25
C SER A 34 8.32 -5.19 -13.36
N LEU A 35 9.35 -5.96 -13.02
CA LEU A 35 10.16 -6.78 -13.94
C LEU A 35 9.87 -8.27 -13.80
N ASP A 36 9.11 -8.68 -12.80
CA ASP A 36 8.67 -10.06 -12.58
C ASP A 36 7.25 -10.27 -13.12
N ALA A 37 7.16 -10.71 -14.36
CA ALA A 37 5.88 -11.00 -15.02
C ALA A 37 5.07 -12.15 -14.36
N THR A 38 5.70 -12.93 -13.48
CA THR A 38 5.08 -14.08 -12.80
C THR A 38 4.69 -13.80 -11.36
N ASN A 39 5.13 -12.67 -10.81
CA ASN A 39 4.92 -12.24 -9.42
C ASN A 39 5.33 -13.33 -8.40
N ASN A 40 6.45 -13.99 -8.64
CA ASN A 40 7.01 -15.03 -7.77
C ASN A 40 8.48 -14.78 -7.41
N ASN A 41 8.96 -13.57 -7.58
CA ASN A 41 10.35 -13.16 -7.34
C ASN A 41 10.72 -13.09 -5.84
N PHE A 42 9.82 -13.53 -4.97
CA PHE A 42 10.09 -13.61 -3.53
C PHE A 42 11.10 -14.73 -3.17
N HIS A 43 11.45 -15.62 -4.11
CA HIS A 43 12.37 -16.74 -3.90
C HIS A 43 13.35 -16.85 -5.06
N ILE A 44 14.64 -16.80 -4.74
CA ILE A 44 15.71 -17.03 -5.71
C ILE A 44 16.66 -18.11 -5.20
N ASP A 45 17.09 -19.01 -6.09
CA ASP A 45 18.00 -20.09 -5.77
C ASP A 45 19.42 -19.77 -6.20
N LEU A 46 20.38 -20.32 -5.45
CA LEU A 46 21.76 -20.43 -5.92
C LEU A 46 21.78 -21.30 -7.20
N ALA A 47 22.38 -20.77 -8.26
CA ALA A 47 22.40 -21.48 -9.55
C ALA A 47 23.13 -22.83 -9.47
N ASN A 48 22.68 -23.78 -10.29
CA ASN A 48 23.28 -25.11 -10.40
C ASN A 48 24.74 -25.02 -10.85
N GLY A 49 25.57 -25.95 -10.38
CA GLY A 49 26.96 -26.09 -10.78
C GLY A 49 27.94 -25.14 -10.06
N LEU A 50 27.46 -24.35 -9.09
CA LEU A 50 28.32 -23.39 -8.37
C LEU A 50 28.92 -23.95 -7.08
N VAL A 51 28.18 -24.80 -6.37
CA VAL A 51 28.61 -25.40 -5.11
C VAL A 51 28.22 -26.87 -5.06
N SER A 52 29.18 -27.73 -4.72
CA SER A 52 28.93 -29.17 -4.52
C SER A 52 29.24 -29.62 -3.10
N LEU A 53 28.50 -30.58 -2.61
CA LEU A 53 28.77 -31.33 -1.39
C LEU A 53 29.34 -32.70 -1.76
N SER A 54 30.45 -33.09 -1.13
CA SER A 54 31.07 -34.40 -1.36
C SER A 54 31.33 -35.12 -0.04
N ALA A 55 31.19 -36.43 -0.06
CA ALA A 55 31.51 -37.31 1.05
C ALA A 55 32.27 -38.55 0.59
N THR A 56 33.11 -39.09 1.46
CA THR A 56 33.78 -40.39 1.20
C THR A 56 32.92 -41.52 1.77
N ALA A 57 32.57 -42.48 0.88
CA ALA A 57 31.96 -43.72 1.30
C ALA A 57 33.07 -44.80 1.44
N THR A 58 33.07 -45.49 2.59
CA THR A 58 33.98 -46.60 2.87
C THR A 58 33.19 -47.87 3.15
N VAL A 59 33.47 -48.93 2.43
CA VAL A 59 32.95 -50.24 2.70
C VAL A 59 34.09 -51.10 3.32
N THR A 60 33.80 -51.81 4.38
CA THR A 60 34.69 -52.75 5.04
C THR A 60 34.02 -54.12 5.04
N ASP A 61 34.71 -55.13 4.55
CA ASP A 61 34.20 -56.53 4.54
C ASP A 61 34.53 -57.28 5.85
N GLY A 62 34.21 -58.60 5.89
CA GLY A 62 34.30 -59.43 7.08
C GLY A 62 35.70 -59.75 7.54
N ASP A 63 36.73 -59.60 6.72
CA ASP A 63 38.16 -59.77 7.05
C ASP A 63 38.93 -58.43 7.11
N ASN A 64 38.17 -57.30 7.10
CA ASN A 64 38.60 -55.91 7.25
C ASN A 64 39.27 -55.31 5.98
N ASP A 65 39.10 -55.90 4.82
CA ASP A 65 39.48 -55.22 3.60
C ASP A 65 38.55 -54.02 3.31
N GLN A 66 39.14 -52.94 2.78
CA GLN A 66 38.39 -51.70 2.60
C GLN A 66 38.41 -51.21 1.16
N ALA A 67 37.28 -50.70 0.70
CA ALA A 67 37.14 -49.99 -0.52
C ALA A 67 36.52 -48.59 -0.23
N THR A 68 37.06 -47.54 -0.87
CA THR A 68 36.58 -46.18 -0.69
C THR A 68 36.22 -45.53 -2.04
N SER A 69 35.21 -44.67 -2.00
CA SER A 69 34.82 -43.85 -3.16
C SER A 69 34.22 -42.53 -2.71
N THR A 70 34.28 -41.53 -3.58
CA THR A 70 33.66 -40.23 -3.32
C THR A 70 32.25 -40.16 -3.91
N VAL A 71 31.30 -39.72 -3.12
CA VAL A 71 29.93 -39.39 -3.54
C VAL A 71 29.78 -37.88 -3.48
N SER A 72 29.18 -37.28 -4.50
CA SER A 72 28.97 -35.85 -4.57
C SER A 72 27.60 -35.48 -5.13
N THR A 73 27.08 -34.34 -4.70
CA THR A 73 25.84 -33.73 -5.21
C THR A 73 26.04 -32.23 -5.40
N ASP A 74 25.31 -31.66 -6.36
CA ASP A 74 25.19 -30.19 -6.50
C ASP A 74 24.26 -29.65 -5.43
N LEU A 75 24.58 -28.50 -4.87
CA LEU A 75 23.72 -27.76 -3.93
C LEU A 75 22.99 -26.59 -4.62
N GLY A 76 23.25 -26.31 -5.87
CA GLY A 76 22.44 -25.37 -6.65
C GLY A 76 20.98 -25.82 -6.71
N GLY A 77 20.04 -24.90 -6.62
CA GLY A 77 18.61 -25.20 -6.53
C GLY A 77 18.16 -25.81 -5.19
N ASN A 78 19.09 -26.09 -4.25
CA ASN A 78 18.79 -26.52 -2.88
C ASN A 78 19.06 -25.43 -1.86
N ILE A 79 19.67 -24.32 -2.25
CA ILE A 79 19.99 -23.17 -1.44
C ILE A 79 19.21 -21.99 -1.99
N GLY A 80 18.18 -21.55 -1.27
CA GLY A 80 17.30 -20.48 -1.70
C GLY A 80 17.30 -19.31 -0.69
N PHE A 81 16.90 -18.16 -1.19
CA PHE A 81 16.78 -16.90 -0.45
C PHE A 81 15.41 -16.32 -0.75
N ASP A 82 14.67 -16.01 0.31
CA ASP A 82 13.36 -15.40 0.23
C ASP A 82 13.47 -13.90 0.46
N ASP A 83 12.71 -13.13 -0.32
CA ASP A 83 12.50 -11.70 -0.14
C ASP A 83 11.41 -11.43 0.89
N ASP A 84 11.44 -10.26 1.50
CA ASP A 84 10.33 -9.78 2.32
C ASP A 84 9.43 -8.83 1.49
N ILE A 85 8.13 -8.98 1.67
CA ILE A 85 7.13 -8.21 0.93
C ILE A 85 6.73 -6.98 1.74
N PRO A 86 6.70 -5.77 1.14
CA PRO A 86 6.20 -4.59 1.84
C PRO A 86 4.73 -4.77 2.23
N SER A 87 4.37 -4.25 3.38
CA SER A 87 3.00 -4.27 3.87
C SER A 87 2.57 -2.90 4.38
N LEU A 88 1.27 -2.66 4.49
CA LEU A 88 0.74 -1.45 5.08
C LEU A 88 -0.44 -1.75 6.00
N THR A 89 -0.57 -0.92 7.02
CA THR A 89 -1.75 -0.89 7.88
C THR A 89 -2.46 0.46 7.70
N VAL A 90 -3.78 0.41 7.57
CA VAL A 90 -4.62 1.61 7.45
C VAL A 90 -5.38 1.82 8.76
N GLY A 91 -5.17 2.97 9.37
CA GLY A 91 -5.88 3.44 10.56
C GLY A 91 -7.06 4.34 10.20
N THR A 92 -7.63 4.97 11.22
CA THR A 92 -8.70 5.96 11.05
C THR A 92 -8.11 7.29 10.58
N VAL A 93 -8.74 7.88 9.57
CA VAL A 93 -8.40 9.24 9.11
C VAL A 93 -8.88 10.25 10.15
N ASN A 94 -7.99 11.13 10.59
CA ASN A 94 -8.34 12.25 11.48
C ASN A 94 -8.57 13.50 10.63
N ASP A 95 -9.83 13.77 10.34
CA ASP A 95 -10.28 14.88 9.50
C ASP A 95 -11.00 16.00 10.28
N GLY A 96 -11.12 15.89 11.59
CA GLY A 96 -11.94 16.79 12.41
C GLY A 96 -11.55 18.29 12.36
N ALA A 97 -10.34 18.59 11.90
CA ALA A 97 -9.89 19.97 11.65
C ALA A 97 -10.07 20.44 10.20
N ILE A 98 -10.51 19.55 9.29
CA ILE A 98 -10.67 19.84 7.87
C ILE A 98 -12.14 20.17 7.61
N THR A 99 -12.45 21.44 7.37
CA THR A 99 -13.82 21.92 7.15
C THR A 99 -13.92 22.68 5.84
N LEU A 100 -15.04 22.53 5.14
CA LEU A 100 -15.42 23.33 3.97
C LEU A 100 -16.72 24.03 4.32
N VAL A 101 -16.70 25.35 4.31
CA VAL A 101 -17.85 26.19 4.68
C VAL A 101 -18.10 27.21 3.59
N THR A 102 -19.32 27.25 3.08
CA THR A 102 -19.84 28.26 2.15
C THR A 102 -20.90 29.11 2.81
N GLN A 103 -21.23 30.25 2.22
CA GLN A 103 -22.18 31.21 2.76
C GLN A 103 -23.29 31.53 1.78
N ASP A 104 -24.54 31.46 2.22
CA ASP A 104 -25.71 31.75 1.40
C ASP A 104 -25.70 33.15 0.79
N ALA A 105 -25.17 34.13 1.53
CA ALA A 105 -25.08 35.50 1.07
C ALA A 105 -24.26 35.66 -0.21
N GLN A 106 -23.34 34.74 -0.48
CA GLN A 106 -22.48 34.75 -1.69
C GLN A 106 -23.17 34.11 -2.90
N THR A 107 -24.28 33.41 -2.72
CA THR A 107 -25.03 32.73 -3.78
C THR A 107 -26.15 33.58 -4.37
N ILE A 108 -26.32 34.84 -3.91
CA ILE A 108 -27.41 35.72 -4.38
C ILE A 108 -27.22 36.09 -5.84
N GLY A 109 -28.28 35.96 -6.63
CA GLY A 109 -28.27 36.16 -8.08
C GLY A 109 -27.75 34.93 -8.83
N ALA A 110 -26.86 35.12 -9.78
CA ALA A 110 -26.24 34.04 -10.56
C ALA A 110 -24.83 33.68 -10.05
N ASN A 111 -24.54 33.99 -8.78
CA ASN A 111 -23.23 33.74 -8.17
C ASN A 111 -23.18 32.35 -7.50
N SER A 112 -21.97 31.92 -7.17
CA SER A 112 -21.71 30.72 -6.36
C SER A 112 -20.64 31.03 -5.30
N ASP A 113 -20.69 30.34 -4.20
CA ASP A 113 -19.63 30.36 -3.20
C ASP A 113 -18.84 29.04 -3.20
N THR A 114 -17.54 29.11 -2.91
CA THR A 114 -16.66 27.96 -3.03
C THR A 114 -15.70 27.88 -1.86
N ALA A 115 -15.59 26.70 -1.27
CA ALA A 115 -14.61 26.36 -0.25
C ALA A 115 -13.83 25.13 -0.66
N SER A 116 -12.53 25.09 -0.39
CA SER A 116 -11.68 23.95 -0.72
C SER A 116 -10.77 23.59 0.46
N ALA A 117 -10.51 22.29 0.64
CA ALA A 117 -9.57 21.79 1.62
C ALA A 117 -8.91 20.51 1.13
N SER A 118 -7.63 20.30 1.47
CA SER A 118 -6.90 19.09 1.13
C SER A 118 -7.03 18.06 2.24
N PHE A 119 -7.38 16.82 1.87
CA PHE A 119 -7.41 15.66 2.75
C PHE A 119 -6.16 14.78 2.62
N ALA A 120 -5.24 15.09 1.69
CA ALA A 120 -4.07 14.27 1.39
C ALA A 120 -3.20 13.96 2.61
N ALA A 121 -2.91 14.97 3.43
CA ALA A 121 -2.09 14.80 4.63
C ALA A 121 -2.79 13.91 5.68
N ALA A 122 -4.11 14.04 5.85
CA ALA A 122 -4.88 13.23 6.78
C ALA A 122 -4.94 11.75 6.34
N PHE A 123 -5.08 11.51 5.04
CA PHE A 123 -5.02 10.15 4.48
C PHE A 123 -3.63 9.55 4.63
N LEU A 124 -2.57 10.30 4.31
CA LEU A 124 -1.19 9.82 4.48
C LEU A 124 -0.87 9.50 5.94
N ALA A 125 -1.33 10.32 6.88
CA ALA A 125 -1.13 10.10 8.32
C ALA A 125 -1.86 8.86 8.86
N ALA A 126 -2.92 8.40 8.18
CA ALA A 126 -3.66 7.20 8.55
C ALA A 126 -2.99 5.90 8.04
N VAL A 127 -1.93 5.99 7.23
CA VAL A 127 -1.23 4.84 6.66
C VAL A 127 0.09 4.62 7.38
N THR A 128 0.30 3.39 7.86
CA THR A 128 1.57 2.95 8.45
C THR A 128 2.19 1.90 7.53
N PRO A 129 3.22 2.27 6.74
CA PRO A 129 3.93 1.33 5.88
C PRO A 129 4.94 0.52 6.67
N SER A 130 5.17 -0.72 6.24
CA SER A 130 6.32 -1.54 6.58
C SER A 130 7.05 -1.88 5.28
N TYR A 131 8.26 -1.39 5.14
CA TYR A 131 9.03 -1.55 3.90
C TYR A 131 9.88 -2.81 3.87
N GLY A 132 9.89 -3.56 4.99
CA GLY A 132 10.72 -4.75 5.11
C GLY A 132 12.22 -4.46 5.28
N ALA A 133 13.05 -5.45 4.96
CA ALA A 133 14.50 -5.41 5.16
C ALA A 133 15.21 -4.48 4.17
N ASP A 134 14.63 -4.25 2.98
CA ASP A 134 15.21 -3.41 1.93
C ASP A 134 15.20 -1.91 2.26
N GLY A 135 14.51 -1.56 3.36
CA GLY A 135 14.48 -0.19 3.86
C GLY A 135 13.38 0.67 3.26
N ALA A 136 13.38 1.94 3.63
CA ALA A 136 12.29 2.84 3.30
C ALA A 136 12.26 3.22 1.81
N GLY A 137 11.18 2.86 1.14
CA GLY A 137 10.79 3.34 -0.18
C GLY A 137 9.90 4.59 -0.10
N SER A 138 8.80 4.61 -0.86
CA SER A 138 7.83 5.70 -0.89
C SER A 138 6.42 5.18 -0.60
N THR A 139 5.63 6.02 0.08
CA THR A 139 4.19 5.82 0.25
C THR A 139 3.44 6.90 -0.52
N VAL A 140 2.53 6.51 -1.39
CA VAL A 140 1.73 7.42 -2.21
C VAL A 140 0.25 7.14 -2.00
N ILE A 141 -0.53 8.20 -1.74
CA ILE A 141 -1.98 8.15 -1.74
C ILE A 141 -2.47 8.69 -3.09
N SER A 142 -3.33 7.94 -3.77
CA SER A 142 -3.82 8.28 -5.11
C SER A 142 -5.27 7.82 -5.31
N ASN A 143 -5.86 8.14 -6.47
CA ASN A 143 -7.19 7.70 -6.84
C ASN A 143 -8.30 8.11 -5.85
N TYR A 144 -8.24 9.37 -5.40
CA TYR A 144 -9.29 9.94 -4.55
C TYR A 144 -10.64 9.92 -5.28
N THR A 145 -11.66 9.37 -4.60
CA THR A 145 -13.01 9.26 -5.16
C THR A 145 -14.05 9.65 -4.15
N LEU A 146 -15.12 10.28 -4.61
CA LEU A 146 -16.31 10.56 -3.82
C LEU A 146 -17.37 9.48 -4.05
N ASN A 147 -18.09 9.12 -2.99
CA ASN A 147 -19.20 8.17 -3.06
C ASN A 147 -20.39 8.67 -2.23
N VAL A 148 -21.60 8.41 -2.70
CA VAL A 148 -22.83 8.64 -1.95
C VAL A 148 -23.17 7.35 -1.22
N THR A 149 -23.13 7.40 0.12
CA THR A 149 -23.54 6.26 0.99
C THR A 149 -24.99 6.35 1.40
N ASN A 150 -25.57 7.57 1.39
CA ASN A 150 -26.99 7.83 1.59
C ASN A 150 -27.38 9.02 0.72
N SER A 151 -28.43 8.88 -0.10
CA SER A 151 -28.89 9.95 -0.99
C SER A 151 -29.64 11.07 -0.27
N ALA A 152 -30.17 10.84 0.93
CA ALA A 152 -30.82 11.89 1.72
C ALA A 152 -29.75 12.76 2.40
N SER A 153 -29.61 14.02 1.97
CA SER A 153 -28.59 14.92 2.53
C SER A 153 -28.91 15.40 3.96
N GLY A 154 -30.18 15.35 4.37
CA GLY A 154 -30.67 15.96 5.61
C GLY A 154 -30.84 17.49 5.52
N LEU A 155 -30.56 18.09 4.38
CA LEU A 155 -30.65 19.53 4.12
C LEU A 155 -31.88 19.84 3.26
N THR A 156 -32.37 21.08 3.32
CA THR A 156 -33.41 21.62 2.47
C THR A 156 -32.96 22.91 1.80
N SER A 157 -33.58 23.23 0.66
CA SER A 157 -33.46 24.51 -0.02
C SER A 157 -34.82 24.88 -0.58
N GLN A 158 -35.29 26.10 -0.30
CA GLN A 158 -36.61 26.59 -0.70
C GLN A 158 -37.76 25.68 -0.21
N GLY A 159 -37.59 25.10 1.00
CA GLY A 159 -38.57 24.21 1.61
C GLY A 159 -38.55 22.76 1.09
N GLU A 160 -37.71 22.41 0.13
CA GLU A 160 -37.60 21.08 -0.45
C GLU A 160 -36.33 20.35 -0.04
N ALA A 161 -36.44 19.05 0.19
CA ALA A 161 -35.30 18.21 0.55
C ALA A 161 -34.28 18.09 -0.58
N ILE A 162 -33.00 18.18 -0.23
CA ILE A 162 -31.89 18.02 -1.16
C ILE A 162 -31.50 16.54 -1.21
N THR A 163 -31.46 15.99 -2.43
CA THR A 163 -31.00 14.62 -2.71
C THR A 163 -29.59 14.64 -3.30
N LEU A 164 -28.73 13.76 -2.78
CA LEU A 164 -27.34 13.59 -3.28
C LEU A 164 -27.29 12.58 -4.43
N ASN A 165 -26.65 12.97 -5.51
CA ASN A 165 -26.45 12.13 -6.69
C ASN A 165 -24.98 12.15 -7.10
N LYS A 166 -24.43 10.99 -7.44
CA LYS A 166 -23.08 10.90 -8.02
C LYS A 166 -23.17 11.08 -9.53
N VAL A 167 -22.45 12.08 -10.06
CA VAL A 167 -22.35 12.37 -11.49
C VAL A 167 -20.87 12.40 -11.88
N GLY A 168 -20.42 11.34 -12.55
CA GLY A 168 -19.01 11.18 -12.82
C GLY A 168 -18.21 11.00 -11.51
N ASN A 169 -17.28 11.90 -11.24
CA ASN A 169 -16.49 11.91 -10.00
C ASN A 169 -16.98 12.95 -8.97
N ASP A 170 -18.05 13.67 -9.29
CA ASP A 170 -18.65 14.69 -8.43
C ASP A 170 -19.90 14.17 -7.71
N ILE A 171 -20.24 14.80 -6.59
CA ILE A 171 -21.51 14.66 -5.92
C ILE A 171 -22.31 15.94 -6.12
N ILE A 172 -23.53 15.82 -6.63
CA ILE A 172 -24.48 16.92 -6.82
C ILE A 172 -25.59 16.80 -5.79
N GLY A 173 -25.78 17.86 -5.00
CA GLY A 173 -26.97 18.03 -4.14
C GLY A 173 -28.02 18.82 -4.91
N GLN A 174 -29.18 18.22 -5.16
CA GLN A 174 -30.24 18.81 -6.00
C GLN A 174 -31.65 18.59 -5.43
N ASN A 175 -32.57 19.43 -5.83
CA ASN A 175 -34.02 19.28 -5.64
C ASN A 175 -34.77 19.70 -6.91
N SER A 176 -36.09 19.94 -6.86
CA SER A 176 -36.88 20.37 -8.04
C SER A 176 -36.46 21.73 -8.60
N HIS A 177 -35.74 22.55 -7.82
CA HIS A 177 -35.22 23.87 -8.23
C HIS A 177 -33.85 23.78 -8.91
N GLY A 178 -33.28 22.56 -9.08
CA GLY A 178 -32.03 22.31 -9.76
C GLY A 178 -30.89 21.96 -8.80
N ASP A 179 -29.65 22.24 -9.23
CA ASP A 179 -28.44 21.99 -8.44
C ASP A 179 -28.30 23.04 -7.35
N ILE A 180 -28.19 22.58 -6.11
CA ILE A 180 -28.02 23.46 -4.93
C ILE A 180 -26.55 23.58 -4.60
N PHE A 181 -25.81 22.46 -4.61
CA PHE A 181 -24.37 22.45 -4.43
C PHE A 181 -23.71 21.28 -5.17
N LYS A 182 -22.41 21.40 -5.35
CA LYS A 182 -21.54 20.36 -5.89
C LYS A 182 -20.35 20.13 -4.96
N ILE A 183 -19.98 18.85 -4.79
CA ILE A 183 -18.71 18.45 -4.15
C ILE A 183 -17.87 17.74 -5.21
N SER A 184 -16.62 18.15 -5.37
CA SER A 184 -15.65 17.53 -6.27
C SER A 184 -14.36 17.21 -5.55
N VAL A 185 -13.60 16.25 -6.07
CA VAL A 185 -12.25 15.92 -5.57
C VAL A 185 -11.28 15.84 -6.75
N ASP A 186 -10.11 16.41 -6.58
CA ASP A 186 -9.04 16.34 -7.58
C ASP A 186 -8.05 15.20 -7.29
N ALA A 187 -7.12 15.00 -8.21
CA ALA A 187 -6.09 13.95 -8.12
C ALA A 187 -5.11 14.15 -6.94
N SER A 188 -5.06 15.35 -6.36
CA SER A 188 -4.21 15.67 -5.20
C SER A 188 -4.91 15.46 -3.86
N GLY A 189 -6.19 15.03 -3.86
CA GLY A 189 -7.00 14.87 -2.65
C GLY A 189 -7.56 16.18 -2.11
N THR A 190 -7.62 17.23 -2.93
CA THR A 190 -8.31 18.48 -2.58
C THR A 190 -9.79 18.32 -2.88
N VAL A 191 -10.62 18.44 -1.85
CA VAL A 191 -12.07 18.47 -1.97
C VAL A 191 -12.53 19.92 -2.11
N THR A 192 -13.46 20.17 -3.02
CA THR A 192 -14.06 21.49 -3.27
C THR A 192 -15.57 21.37 -3.14
N LEU A 193 -16.15 22.21 -2.27
CA LEU A 193 -17.58 22.47 -2.18
C LEU A 193 -17.89 23.74 -2.96
N THR A 194 -18.84 23.67 -3.89
CA THR A 194 -19.40 24.83 -4.60
C THR A 194 -20.89 24.90 -4.32
N GLN A 195 -21.35 25.94 -3.68
CA GLN A 195 -22.76 26.20 -3.42
C GLN A 195 -23.32 27.16 -4.47
N TYR A 196 -24.45 26.80 -5.06
CA TYR A 196 -25.11 27.58 -6.13
C TYR A 196 -26.37 28.28 -5.63
N GLN A 197 -27.06 27.70 -4.65
CA GLN A 197 -28.31 28.23 -4.10
C GLN A 197 -28.27 28.17 -2.57
N GLN A 198 -29.16 28.97 -1.97
CA GLN A 198 -29.26 29.03 -0.51
C GLN A 198 -29.73 27.70 0.10
N ILE A 199 -29.23 27.38 1.26
CA ILE A 199 -29.66 26.24 2.06
C ILE A 199 -30.54 26.77 3.20
N ASP A 200 -31.67 26.14 3.45
CA ASP A 200 -32.58 26.57 4.51
C ASP A 200 -31.93 26.33 5.89
N HIS A 201 -31.88 27.40 6.68
CA HIS A 201 -31.45 27.35 8.08
C HIS A 201 -32.65 27.45 9.01
N LEU A 202 -32.56 26.84 10.16
CA LEU A 202 -33.58 27.04 11.19
C LEU A 202 -33.56 28.52 11.61
N PRO A 203 -34.73 29.13 11.85
CA PRO A 203 -34.76 30.51 12.33
C PRO A 203 -33.99 30.59 13.65
N GLU A 204 -33.10 31.57 13.77
CA GLU A 204 -32.45 31.86 15.04
C GLU A 204 -33.51 32.12 16.10
N SER A 205 -33.49 31.40 17.21
CA SER A 205 -34.30 31.73 18.35
C SER A 205 -33.77 33.06 18.88
N LEU A 206 -34.54 34.12 18.70
CA LEU A 206 -34.25 35.42 19.38
C LEU A 206 -34.20 35.12 20.86
N ASN A 207 -33.00 35.10 21.45
CA ASN A 207 -32.83 35.08 22.89
C ASN A 207 -33.37 36.42 23.40
N THR A 208 -34.58 36.39 23.90
CA THR A 208 -35.20 37.50 24.64
C THR A 208 -34.70 37.50 26.10
#